data_8bd67b73f68a1ea96767b0584fb58b85
#
_entry.id   8bd67b73f68a1ea96767b0584fb58b85
#
_cell.length_a   1.000
_cell.length_b   1.000
_cell.length_c   1.000
_cell.angle_alpha   90.00
_cell.angle_beta   90.00
_cell.angle_gamma   90.00
#
_symmetry.space_group_name_H-M   'P 1'
#
loop_
_entity.id
_entity.type
_entity.pdbx_description
1 polymer ?
#
loop_
_entity_poly.entity_id
_entity_poly.type
_entity_poly.pdbx_seq_one_letter_code
_entity_poly.pdbx_strand_id
1 'polypeptide(L)'
;VLRFCREQQLFYEDIPYHNVVFVARDKVGDARFPTKRGTWGQNYKRDVEGSEKRFGCCILPDAESDTVAIYESVIDAMSHATIEEQDGLDWQNIYRLAVSGIYAPKPDKLPSIQRPTRPPVALEQFLLDHPNIKRMEICTDNDFAGRYAAKHIAEHYSDKLEVILKLPEPEGFDYNDMA
;
A
#
# COMPACT_ATOMS: atom_id res chain seq x y z
N VAL A 1 -11.86 -9.79 6.65
CA VAL A 1 -10.71 -9.37 5.84
C VAL A 1 -9.86 -10.55 5.39
N LEU A 2 -9.25 -11.37 6.28
CA LEU A 2 -8.31 -12.45 5.93
C LEU A 2 -8.88 -13.46 4.92
N ARG A 3 -10.15 -13.88 5.08
CA ARG A 3 -10.79 -14.81 4.15
C ARG A 3 -10.88 -14.22 2.75
N PHE A 4 -11.32 -12.99 2.64
CA PHE A 4 -11.44 -12.25 1.39
C PHE A 4 -10.09 -12.10 0.67
N CYS A 5 -9.04 -11.70 1.39
CA CYS A 5 -7.68 -11.62 0.83
C CYS A 5 -7.13 -12.99 0.37
N ARG A 6 -7.46 -14.08 1.09
CA ARG A 6 -7.09 -15.44 0.69
C ARG A 6 -7.83 -15.89 -0.58
N GLU A 7 -9.11 -15.58 -0.72
CA GLU A 7 -9.90 -15.88 -1.93
C GLU A 7 -9.34 -15.14 -3.15
N GLN A 8 -8.81 -13.94 -2.97
CA GLN A 8 -8.06 -13.20 -4.01
C GLN A 8 -6.63 -13.72 -4.23
N GLN A 9 -6.20 -14.76 -3.51
CA GLN A 9 -4.83 -15.30 -3.58
C GLN A 9 -3.76 -14.23 -3.32
N LEU A 10 -4.06 -13.28 -2.42
CA LEU A 10 -3.18 -12.17 -2.09
C LEU A 10 -1.91 -12.63 -1.37
N PHE A 11 -2.02 -13.74 -0.64
CA PHE A 11 -0.90 -14.29 0.10
C PHE A 11 -0.96 -15.82 0.19
N TYR A 12 0.19 -16.44 0.45
CA TYR A 12 0.36 -17.85 0.73
C TYR A 12 1.51 -18.09 1.71
N GLU A 13 1.61 -19.32 2.23
CA GLU A 13 2.68 -19.74 3.12
C GLU A 13 3.89 -20.23 2.34
N ASP A 14 5.09 -19.79 2.71
CA ASP A 14 6.38 -20.23 2.18
C ASP A 14 6.87 -21.47 2.95
N ILE A 15 6.71 -22.64 2.39
CA ILE A 15 7.25 -23.89 2.93
C ILE A 15 8.70 -24.03 2.47
N PRO A 16 9.70 -24.31 3.33
CA PRO A 16 9.64 -24.82 4.71
C PRO A 16 9.77 -23.77 5.81
N TYR A 17 9.85 -22.48 5.48
CA TYR A 17 10.17 -21.44 6.48
C TYR A 17 8.94 -20.83 7.16
N HIS A 18 7.74 -21.22 6.76
CA HIS A 18 6.48 -20.72 7.29
C HIS A 18 6.33 -19.19 7.25
N ASN A 19 7.02 -18.52 6.34
CA ASN A 19 6.83 -17.10 6.10
C ASN A 19 5.52 -16.85 5.35
N VAL A 20 4.93 -15.69 5.56
CA VAL A 20 3.86 -15.23 4.69
C VAL A 20 4.49 -14.61 3.43
N VAL A 21 3.99 -14.97 2.25
CA VAL A 21 4.36 -14.38 0.97
C VAL A 21 3.17 -13.61 0.42
N PHE A 22 3.30 -12.29 0.33
CA PHE A 22 2.33 -11.45 -0.33
C PHE A 22 2.67 -11.31 -1.81
N VAL A 23 1.67 -11.32 -2.68
CA VAL A 23 1.86 -11.35 -4.13
C VAL A 23 1.17 -10.17 -4.79
N ALA A 24 1.97 -9.25 -5.33
CA ALA A 24 1.43 -8.27 -6.26
C ALA A 24 1.27 -8.89 -7.66
N ARG A 25 0.16 -8.59 -8.31
CA ARG A 25 -0.21 -9.10 -9.62
C ARG A 25 -0.38 -7.95 -10.60
N ASP A 26 -0.19 -8.23 -11.89
CA ASP A 26 -0.59 -7.31 -12.94
C ASP A 26 -2.10 -7.42 -13.24
N LYS A 27 -2.59 -6.59 -14.15
CA LYS A 27 -4.01 -6.54 -14.54
C LYS A 27 -4.56 -7.81 -15.20
N VAL A 28 -3.69 -8.73 -15.64
CA VAL A 28 -4.10 -10.05 -16.18
C VAL A 28 -4.00 -11.16 -15.15
N GLY A 29 -3.56 -10.83 -13.91
CA GLY A 29 -3.48 -11.75 -12.78
C GLY A 29 -2.14 -12.45 -12.61
N ASP A 30 -1.14 -12.15 -13.44
CA ASP A 30 0.19 -12.75 -13.31
C ASP A 30 0.94 -12.21 -12.10
N ALA A 31 1.60 -13.08 -11.34
CA ALA A 31 2.42 -12.70 -10.21
C ALA A 31 3.67 -11.93 -10.68
N ARG A 32 3.85 -10.69 -10.17
CA ARG A 32 4.94 -9.79 -10.57
C ARG A 32 5.88 -9.40 -9.45
N PHE A 33 5.37 -9.22 -8.23
CA PHE A 33 6.17 -8.79 -7.10
C PHE A 33 5.78 -9.55 -5.82
N PRO A 34 6.35 -10.75 -5.58
CA PRO A 34 6.19 -11.43 -4.31
C PRO A 34 7.16 -10.86 -3.27
N THR A 35 6.65 -10.62 -2.05
CA THR A 35 7.44 -10.19 -0.89
C THR A 35 7.18 -11.09 0.31
N LYS A 36 8.24 -11.49 1.02
CA LYS A 36 8.19 -12.37 2.18
C LYS A 36 8.18 -11.58 3.49
N ARG A 37 7.39 -12.04 4.45
CA ARG A 37 7.36 -11.58 5.84
C ARG A 37 7.52 -12.75 6.79
N GLY A 38 8.43 -12.62 7.75
CA GLY A 38 8.62 -13.61 8.80
C GLY A 38 7.44 -13.67 9.74
N THR A 39 7.09 -14.89 10.18
CA THR A 39 6.04 -15.16 11.17
C THR A 39 6.59 -15.54 12.54
N TRP A 40 7.90 -15.74 12.68
CA TRP A 40 8.58 -16.19 13.88
C TRP A 40 9.50 -15.09 14.42
N GLY A 41 8.98 -14.16 15.19
CA GLY A 41 9.74 -13.26 16.09
C GLY A 41 10.93 -12.47 15.53
N GLN A 42 11.28 -12.64 14.26
CA GLN A 42 12.33 -11.90 13.57
C GLN A 42 11.69 -10.97 12.54
N ASN A 43 12.18 -9.74 12.50
CA ASN A 43 11.75 -8.76 11.49
C ASN A 43 12.34 -9.12 10.11
N TYR A 44 11.89 -10.27 9.56
CA TYR A 44 12.30 -10.75 8.25
C TYR A 44 11.40 -10.17 7.16
N LYS A 45 12.00 -9.34 6.32
CA LYS A 45 11.37 -8.74 5.13
C LYS A 45 12.29 -8.93 3.93
N ARG A 46 11.81 -9.58 2.88
CA ARG A 46 12.61 -9.80 1.67
C ARG A 46 11.75 -9.83 0.41
N ASP A 47 12.18 -9.08 -0.60
CA ASP A 47 11.65 -9.22 -1.94
C ASP A 47 12.22 -10.51 -2.58
N VAL A 48 11.41 -11.20 -3.37
CA VAL A 48 11.85 -12.39 -4.10
C VAL A 48 12.66 -11.94 -5.32
N GLU A 49 13.71 -12.67 -5.67
CA GLU A 49 14.52 -12.37 -6.85
C GLU A 49 13.67 -12.39 -8.14
N GLY A 50 13.92 -11.44 -9.02
CA GLY A 50 13.14 -11.25 -10.25
C GLY A 50 11.84 -10.44 -10.05
N SER A 51 11.55 -9.98 -8.84
CA SER A 51 10.38 -9.16 -8.55
C SER A 51 10.42 -7.79 -9.26
N GLU A 52 9.26 -7.36 -9.78
CA GLU A 52 9.08 -6.08 -10.46
C GLU A 52 8.42 -5.05 -9.53
N LYS A 53 9.19 -4.14 -8.96
CA LYS A 53 8.71 -3.11 -7.99
C LYS A 53 7.67 -2.12 -8.52
N ARG A 54 7.42 -2.13 -9.83
CA ARG A 54 6.34 -1.32 -10.43
C ARG A 54 4.95 -1.88 -10.16
N PHE A 55 4.83 -3.07 -9.57
CA PHE A 55 3.55 -3.65 -9.16
C PHE A 55 3.41 -3.60 -7.65
N GLY A 56 2.32 -3.03 -7.18
CA GLY A 56 1.94 -3.02 -5.76
C GLY A 56 0.99 -4.17 -5.43
N CYS A 57 1.07 -4.66 -4.20
CA CYS A 57 0.10 -5.63 -3.71
C CYS A 57 -1.23 -4.92 -3.48
N CYS A 58 -2.30 -5.34 -4.15
CA CYS A 58 -3.59 -4.68 -4.12
C CYS A 58 -4.70 -5.62 -3.65
N ILE A 59 -5.46 -5.21 -2.63
CA ILE A 59 -6.75 -5.81 -2.29
C ILE A 59 -7.75 -5.20 -3.26
N LEU A 60 -8.34 -6.05 -4.11
CA LEU A 60 -9.33 -5.62 -5.09
C LEU A 60 -10.70 -5.44 -4.41
N PRO A 61 -11.50 -4.46 -4.81
CA PRO A 61 -12.87 -4.33 -4.33
C PRO A 61 -13.75 -5.49 -4.83
N ASP A 62 -14.91 -5.68 -4.22
CA ASP A 62 -15.90 -6.68 -4.63
C ASP A 62 -16.65 -6.28 -5.93
N ALA A 63 -16.65 -4.99 -6.25
CA ALA A 63 -17.18 -4.42 -7.50
C ALA A 63 -16.21 -3.36 -8.04
N GLU A 64 -16.40 -2.95 -9.31
CA GLU A 64 -15.60 -1.89 -9.91
C GLU A 64 -15.72 -0.59 -9.09
N SER A 65 -14.59 0.03 -8.80
CA SER A 65 -14.49 1.26 -7.99
C SER A 65 -13.70 2.34 -8.73
N ASP A 66 -14.01 3.59 -8.45
CA ASP A 66 -13.22 4.75 -8.91
C ASP A 66 -12.33 5.33 -7.80
N THR A 67 -12.20 4.61 -6.68
CA THR A 67 -11.45 5.03 -5.50
C THR A 67 -10.34 4.05 -5.17
N VAL A 68 -9.13 4.59 -4.87
CA VAL A 68 -7.99 3.80 -4.37
C VAL A 68 -7.44 4.39 -3.08
N ALA A 69 -7.18 3.53 -2.09
CA ALA A 69 -6.44 3.87 -0.88
C ALA A 69 -4.99 3.36 -1.00
N ILE A 70 -4.01 4.20 -0.62
CA ILE A 70 -2.57 3.96 -0.77
C ILE A 70 -1.94 3.71 0.58
N TYR A 71 -1.20 2.61 0.71
CA TYR A 71 -0.52 2.16 1.93
C TYR A 71 0.95 1.88 1.68
N GLU A 72 1.78 1.94 2.72
CA GLU A 72 3.18 1.55 2.64
C GLU A 72 3.34 0.03 2.56
N SER A 73 2.55 -0.71 3.31
CA SER A 73 2.55 -2.17 3.30
C SER A 73 1.15 -2.77 3.15
N VAL A 74 1.11 -4.03 2.72
CA VAL A 74 -0.15 -4.76 2.61
C VAL A 74 -0.74 -5.10 3.98
N ILE A 75 0.09 -5.18 5.03
CA ILE A 75 -0.37 -5.40 6.40
C ILE A 75 -1.19 -4.20 6.85
N ASP A 76 -0.73 -2.97 6.61
CA ASP A 76 -1.47 -1.75 6.95
C ASP A 76 -2.80 -1.66 6.20
N ALA A 77 -2.81 -2.05 4.92
CA ALA A 77 -4.03 -2.13 4.13
C ALA A 77 -5.05 -3.13 4.71
N MET A 78 -4.58 -4.29 5.18
CA MET A 78 -5.43 -5.30 5.82
C MET A 78 -5.89 -4.87 7.22
N SER A 79 -5.03 -4.21 7.98
CA SER A 79 -5.35 -3.67 9.31
C SER A 79 -6.40 -2.57 9.22
N HIS A 80 -6.23 -1.61 8.30
CA HIS A 80 -7.24 -0.57 8.07
C HIS A 80 -8.58 -1.16 7.64
N ALA A 81 -8.59 -2.13 6.72
CA ALA A 81 -9.80 -2.84 6.33
C ALA A 81 -10.46 -3.57 7.52
N THR A 82 -9.66 -4.10 8.46
CA THR A 82 -10.17 -4.75 9.68
C THR A 82 -10.80 -3.75 10.63
N ILE A 83 -10.20 -2.57 10.81
CA ILE A 83 -10.77 -1.49 11.61
C ILE A 83 -12.11 -1.05 11.01
N GLU A 84 -12.16 -0.80 9.70
CA GLU A 84 -13.40 -0.40 9.01
C GLU A 84 -14.48 -1.49 9.11
N GLU A 85 -14.12 -2.79 9.01
CA GLU A 85 -15.06 -3.91 9.20
C GLU A 85 -15.64 -3.91 10.62
N GLN A 86 -14.80 -3.66 11.65
CA GLN A 86 -15.23 -3.58 13.06
C GLN A 86 -16.15 -2.38 13.31
N ASP A 87 -15.90 -1.27 12.62
CA ASP A 87 -16.72 -0.05 12.69
C ASP A 87 -18.01 -0.15 11.84
N GLY A 88 -18.25 -1.28 11.17
CA GLY A 88 -19.42 -1.51 10.33
C GLY A 88 -19.42 -0.72 9.02
N LEU A 89 -18.24 -0.28 8.56
CA LEU A 89 -18.07 0.42 7.29
C LEU A 89 -17.90 -0.58 6.14
N ASP A 90 -18.25 -0.14 4.94
CA ASP A 90 -18.09 -0.93 3.72
C ASP A 90 -16.63 -0.85 3.22
N TRP A 91 -15.78 -1.69 3.78
CA TRP A 91 -14.35 -1.72 3.47
C TRP A 91 -14.02 -2.37 2.11
N GLN A 92 -14.97 -3.10 1.50
CA GLN A 92 -14.76 -3.85 0.26
C GLN A 92 -15.02 -3.02 -1.02
N ASN A 93 -15.42 -1.77 -0.88
CA ASN A 93 -15.86 -0.93 -1.99
C ASN A 93 -14.74 -0.13 -2.69
N ILE A 94 -13.48 -0.23 -2.24
CA ILE A 94 -12.34 0.51 -2.79
C ILE A 94 -11.13 -0.40 -3.04
N TYR A 95 -10.28 0.00 -4.00
CA TYR A 95 -8.95 -0.60 -4.14
C TYR A 95 -8.06 -0.22 -2.97
N ARG A 96 -7.28 -1.17 -2.42
CA ARG A 96 -6.29 -0.89 -1.37
C ARG A 96 -4.92 -1.32 -1.86
N LEU A 97 -4.14 -0.35 -2.32
CA LEU A 97 -2.84 -0.56 -2.95
C LEU A 97 -1.71 -0.35 -1.95
N ALA A 98 -0.92 -1.38 -1.69
CA ALA A 98 0.34 -1.29 -0.98
C ALA A 98 1.49 -1.07 -1.97
N VAL A 99 2.18 0.08 -1.86
CA VAL A 99 3.24 0.46 -2.80
C VAL A 99 4.62 -0.12 -2.45
N SER A 100 4.70 -0.96 -1.41
CA SER A 100 5.91 -1.68 -0.99
C SER A 100 7.12 -0.80 -0.68
N GLY A 101 6.86 0.33 -0.05
CA GLY A 101 7.83 1.30 0.42
C GLY A 101 7.73 2.64 -0.29
N ILE A 102 7.98 3.65 0.48
CA ILE A 102 8.00 5.04 0.08
C ILE A 102 9.40 5.62 0.27
N TYR A 103 9.70 6.68 -0.45
CA TYR A 103 10.94 7.40 -0.27
C TYR A 103 10.71 8.67 0.54
N ALA A 104 11.48 8.84 1.59
CA ALA A 104 11.70 10.13 2.23
C ALA A 104 13.18 10.40 2.38
N PRO A 105 13.64 11.63 2.20
CA PRO A 105 15.02 12.00 2.51
C PRO A 105 15.24 11.96 4.01
N LYS A 106 16.49 11.75 4.41
CA LYS A 106 16.83 11.93 5.83
C LYS A 106 16.59 13.38 6.24
N PRO A 107 16.08 13.64 7.47
CA PRO A 107 15.74 14.99 7.90
C PRO A 107 16.87 16.02 7.79
N ASP A 108 18.11 15.58 8.01
CA ASP A 108 19.33 16.39 7.88
C ASP A 108 19.68 16.78 6.44
N LYS A 109 19.07 16.12 5.44
CA LYS A 109 19.30 16.36 4.01
C LYS A 109 18.20 17.15 3.31
N LEU A 110 17.10 17.46 4.01
CA LEU A 110 15.96 18.18 3.44
C LEU A 110 16.34 19.51 2.73
N PRO A 111 17.21 20.37 3.29
CA PRO A 111 17.55 21.65 2.64
C PRO A 111 18.30 21.51 1.30
N SER A 112 18.92 20.36 1.04
CA SER A 112 19.74 20.14 -0.15
C SER A 112 19.00 19.44 -1.29
N ILE A 113 17.72 19.04 -1.09
CA ILE A 113 16.96 18.29 -2.08
C ILE A 113 16.18 19.25 -2.96
N GLN A 114 16.76 19.53 -4.13
CA GLN A 114 16.13 20.34 -5.19
C GLN A 114 15.34 19.51 -6.21
N ARG A 115 15.26 18.17 -6.05
CA ARG A 115 14.57 17.32 -7.01
C ARG A 115 13.17 17.02 -6.53
N PRO A 116 12.13 17.19 -7.39
CA PRO A 116 10.79 16.74 -7.05
C PRO A 116 10.82 15.24 -6.79
N THR A 117 10.25 14.82 -5.68
CA THR A 117 10.06 13.41 -5.37
C THR A 117 9.10 12.81 -6.38
N ARG A 118 9.52 11.74 -7.06
CA ARG A 118 8.59 11.01 -7.94
C ARG A 118 7.63 10.19 -7.10
N PRO A 119 6.38 10.08 -7.52
CA PRO A 119 5.45 9.13 -6.92
C PRO A 119 6.01 7.69 -6.93
N PRO A 120 5.55 6.81 -6.03
CA PRO A 120 5.92 5.41 -6.08
C PRO A 120 5.59 4.81 -7.45
N VAL A 121 6.54 4.08 -8.05
CA VAL A 121 6.35 3.49 -9.39
C VAL A 121 5.18 2.50 -9.44
N ALA A 122 4.86 1.87 -8.31
CA ALA A 122 3.70 0.99 -8.19
C ALA A 122 2.38 1.76 -8.26
N LEU A 123 2.31 2.99 -7.74
CA LEU A 123 1.16 3.87 -7.86
C LEU A 123 1.01 4.36 -9.31
N GLU A 124 2.11 4.77 -9.96
CA GLU A 124 2.08 5.19 -11.37
C GLU A 124 1.55 4.05 -12.27
N GLN A 125 2.07 2.82 -12.10
CA GLN A 125 1.62 1.66 -12.85
C GLN A 125 0.14 1.33 -12.58
N PHE A 126 -0.28 1.37 -11.30
CA PHE A 126 -1.67 1.09 -10.93
C PHE A 126 -2.64 2.07 -11.62
N LEU A 127 -2.35 3.37 -11.60
CA LEU A 127 -3.19 4.38 -12.25
C LEU A 127 -3.22 4.25 -13.77
N LEU A 128 -2.14 3.76 -14.40
CA LEU A 128 -2.13 3.42 -15.84
C LEU A 128 -3.05 2.23 -16.15
N ASP A 129 -3.08 1.24 -15.26
CA ASP A 129 -3.90 0.04 -15.41
C ASP A 129 -5.38 0.29 -15.07
N HIS A 130 -5.68 1.33 -14.25
CA HIS A 130 -7.02 1.69 -13.77
C HIS A 130 -7.34 3.17 -14.08
N PRO A 131 -7.56 3.53 -15.35
CA PRO A 131 -7.78 4.93 -15.76
C PRO A 131 -9.12 5.52 -15.30
N ASN A 132 -10.01 4.71 -14.75
CA ASN A 132 -11.29 5.12 -14.17
C ASN A 132 -11.17 5.68 -12.74
N ILE A 133 -10.00 5.60 -12.10
CA ILE A 133 -9.78 6.15 -10.75
C ILE A 133 -9.94 7.67 -10.78
N LYS A 134 -10.77 8.19 -9.86
CA LYS A 134 -11.06 9.62 -9.66
C LYS A 134 -10.69 10.10 -8.27
N ARG A 135 -10.66 9.20 -7.29
CA ARG A 135 -10.40 9.50 -5.87
C ARG A 135 -9.24 8.68 -5.34
N MET A 136 -8.37 9.34 -4.58
CA MET A 136 -7.23 8.74 -3.92
C MET A 136 -7.24 9.07 -2.44
N GLU A 137 -7.22 8.05 -1.60
CA GLU A 137 -7.04 8.17 -0.16
C GLU A 137 -5.60 7.80 0.19
N ILE A 138 -4.86 8.70 0.83
CA ILE A 138 -3.46 8.45 1.19
C ILE A 138 -3.41 8.03 2.65
N CYS A 139 -3.11 6.76 2.86
CA CYS A 139 -3.13 6.04 4.13
C CYS A 139 -1.72 5.56 4.52
N THR A 140 -0.70 6.40 4.30
CA THR A 140 0.68 6.11 4.70
C THR A 140 0.84 6.23 6.22
N ASP A 141 1.96 5.72 6.74
CA ASP A 141 2.29 5.80 8.16
C ASP A 141 2.32 7.27 8.64
N ASN A 142 1.91 7.55 9.87
CA ASN A 142 1.93 8.90 10.41
C ASN A 142 3.28 9.25 11.06
N ASP A 143 4.36 8.79 10.44
CA ASP A 143 5.73 9.18 10.79
C ASP A 143 6.26 10.28 9.85
N PHE A 144 7.53 10.66 10.02
CA PHE A 144 8.16 11.66 9.15
C PHE A 144 8.18 11.23 7.68
N ALA A 145 8.48 9.95 7.40
CA ALA A 145 8.62 9.45 6.05
C ALA A 145 7.26 9.35 5.35
N GLY A 146 6.25 8.81 6.06
CA GLY A 146 4.87 8.67 5.56
C GLY A 146 4.24 10.02 5.28
N ARG A 147 4.33 10.99 6.22
CA ARG A 147 3.84 12.37 6.00
C ARG A 147 4.52 13.08 4.84
N TYR A 148 5.85 12.91 4.72
CA TYR A 148 6.59 13.47 3.59
C TYR A 148 6.11 12.91 2.26
N ALA A 149 5.97 11.58 2.17
CA ALA A 149 5.46 10.94 0.97
C ALA A 149 4.00 11.31 0.66
N ALA A 150 3.13 11.32 1.69
CA ALA A 150 1.73 11.73 1.56
C ALA A 150 1.59 13.12 0.94
N LYS A 151 2.36 14.08 1.45
CA LYS A 151 2.40 15.45 0.92
C LYS A 151 2.77 15.47 -0.57
N HIS A 152 3.85 14.78 -0.95
CA HIS A 152 4.33 14.80 -2.34
C HIS A 152 3.43 14.03 -3.30
N ILE A 153 2.81 12.94 -2.86
CA ILE A 153 1.79 12.24 -3.65
C ILE A 153 0.59 13.17 -3.86
N ALA A 154 0.11 13.83 -2.81
CA ALA A 154 -1.00 14.75 -2.90
C ALA A 154 -0.69 15.92 -3.86
N GLU A 155 0.47 16.57 -3.72
CA GLU A 155 0.92 17.65 -4.61
C GLU A 155 0.99 17.22 -6.08
N HIS A 156 1.35 15.94 -6.35
CA HIS A 156 1.48 15.45 -7.72
C HIS A 156 0.14 15.13 -8.39
N TYR A 157 -0.87 14.72 -7.61
CA TYR A 157 -2.13 14.21 -8.18
C TYR A 157 -3.35 15.11 -7.93
N SER A 158 -3.27 16.12 -7.05
CA SER A 158 -4.42 16.98 -6.70
C SER A 158 -5.05 17.75 -7.87
N ASP A 159 -4.30 17.96 -8.95
CA ASP A 159 -4.84 18.58 -10.16
C ASP A 159 -5.65 17.61 -11.05
N LYS A 160 -5.56 16.30 -10.78
CA LYS A 160 -6.13 15.24 -11.62
C LYS A 160 -7.15 14.38 -10.87
N LEU A 161 -6.98 14.22 -9.58
CA LEU A 161 -7.79 13.35 -8.72
C LEU A 161 -8.26 14.12 -7.49
N GLU A 162 -9.38 13.69 -6.92
CA GLU A 162 -9.74 14.04 -5.56
C GLU A 162 -8.79 13.32 -4.59
N VAL A 163 -7.96 14.06 -3.86
CA VAL A 163 -6.96 13.47 -2.94
C VAL A 163 -7.33 13.78 -1.50
N ILE A 164 -7.42 12.75 -0.67
CA ILE A 164 -7.74 12.83 0.75
C ILE A 164 -6.61 12.21 1.55
N LEU A 165 -6.12 12.91 2.57
CA LEU A 165 -5.18 12.36 3.53
C LEU A 165 -5.95 11.66 4.65
N LYS A 166 -5.69 10.37 4.83
CA LYS A 166 -6.21 9.52 5.91
C LYS A 166 -5.02 8.86 6.60
N LEU A 167 -4.29 9.63 7.40
CA LEU A 167 -3.18 9.08 8.16
C LEU A 167 -3.67 8.46 9.47
N PRO A 168 -3.06 7.36 9.95
CA PRO A 168 -3.41 6.78 11.24
C PRO A 168 -3.15 7.77 12.38
N GLU A 169 -3.87 7.66 13.48
CA GLU A 169 -3.68 8.47 14.69
C GLU A 169 -3.33 7.56 15.88
N PRO A 170 -2.43 7.98 16.76
CA PRO A 170 -1.70 9.26 16.81
C PRO A 170 -0.46 9.31 15.90
N GLU A 171 0.27 10.43 15.95
CA GLU A 171 1.55 10.58 15.26
C GLU A 171 2.54 9.49 15.67
N GLY A 172 3.25 8.93 14.67
CA GLY A 172 4.20 7.84 14.82
C GLY A 172 3.60 6.45 14.64
N PHE A 173 2.27 6.32 14.47
CA PHE A 173 1.57 5.04 14.28
C PHE A 173 1.44 4.70 12.79
N ASP A 174 1.37 3.41 12.52
CA ASP A 174 0.83 2.82 11.30
C ASP A 174 -0.57 2.22 11.56
N TYR A 175 -1.26 1.73 10.54
CA TYR A 175 -2.58 1.12 10.73
C TYR A 175 -2.53 -0.23 11.46
N ASN A 176 -1.38 -0.93 11.42
CA ASN A 176 -1.21 -2.15 12.15
C ASN A 176 -1.04 -1.91 13.67
N ASP A 177 -0.53 -0.73 14.07
CA ASP A 177 -0.48 -0.31 15.47
C ASP A 177 -1.88 -0.01 16.04
N MET A 178 -2.84 0.33 15.17
CA MET A 178 -4.21 0.69 15.56
C MET A 178 -5.17 -0.52 15.61
N ALA A 179 -4.82 -1.67 14.99
CA ALA A 179 -5.70 -2.83 14.77
C ALA A 179 -5.79 -3.80 15.95
#